data_9a97e24b158d28fddac4d1dadf5f4190
#
_entry.id   9a97e24b158d28fddac4d1dadf5f4190
#
_cell.length_a   1.000
_cell.length_b   1.000
_cell.length_c   1.000
_cell.angle_alpha   90.00
_cell.angle_beta   90.00
_cell.angle_gamma   90.00
#
_symmetry.space_group_name_H-M   'P 1'
#
loop_
_entity.id
_entity.type
_entity.pdbx_description
1 polymer ?
#
loop_
_entity_poly.entity_id
_entity_poly.type
_entity_poly.pdbx_seq_one_letter_code
_entity_poly.pdbx_strand_id
1 'polypeptide(L)'
;MIRLVLIYTLLFSTLVSSTGCDKEALAAPETIAEKEYYVSSELIASVPKSMLQSLAKTEGFGAYVNEVKYGVSVYKLQYFTTYQNKEIKASGLVVVPQNMTTPAPVVSAQHGTIFSQRDAPSNFTSLTGFELFAANGYIMLMPDYIGFGASKDIFHPYYDQKHSALAVVDMIKAARKFYKEKNVLANDQLFLVGYSEGGYVTLAAQKEIETNPLHGLKVTASAAGAGGYDLTAMLAGITSGATYTYPAYLAYVLQAYNYTNSWHRPLLEYFQEPYASRMPQLFDGNHSGSAINRQLTTDPEELFAPAFFAALKEANEELTLKQALQANSFQDWVPKSPTRLYHGTSDNIVPYSNSKITYDRFISQGAKYTELIPIKGGTHSNSFVPMLQSLVPWMKAF
;
A
#
# COMPACT_ATOMS: atom_id res chain seq x y z
N MET A 1 -13.48 -52.59 82.27
CA MET A 1 -12.60 -51.43 82.43
C MET A 1 -13.24 -50.24 81.78
N ILE A 2 -13.78 -49.39 82.59
CA ILE A 2 -14.61 -48.24 82.25
C ILE A 2 -13.66 -47.04 82.09
N ARG A 3 -13.71 -46.31 81.03
CA ARG A 3 -13.04 -45.02 80.88
C ARG A 3 -14.11 -43.92 80.70
N LEU A 4 -14.12 -43.04 81.71
CA LEU A 4 -14.90 -41.83 81.84
C LEU A 4 -14.53 -40.84 80.72
N VAL A 5 -15.52 -40.24 80.07
CA VAL A 5 -15.32 -39.11 79.15
C VAL A 5 -15.97 -37.87 79.84
N LEU A 6 -15.10 -36.90 80.14
CA LEU A 6 -15.52 -35.59 80.67
C LEU A 6 -15.98 -34.73 79.47
N ILE A 7 -17.20 -34.16 79.61
CA ILE A 7 -17.76 -33.17 78.71
C ILE A 7 -17.44 -31.79 79.28
N TYR A 8 -16.65 -30.98 78.53
CA TYR A 8 -16.50 -29.54 78.81
C TYR A 8 -17.44 -28.77 77.90
N THR A 9 -18.39 -28.08 78.49
CA THR A 9 -19.24 -27.08 77.85
C THR A 9 -18.52 -25.75 77.87
N LEU A 10 -18.13 -25.26 76.68
CA LEU A 10 -17.65 -23.88 76.49
C LEU A 10 -18.82 -23.03 75.96
N LEU A 11 -19.20 -22.05 76.72
CA LEU A 11 -20.05 -20.95 76.30
C LEU A 11 -19.28 -20.05 75.32
N PHE A 12 -19.75 -19.97 74.09
CA PHE A 12 -19.25 -19.00 73.11
C PHE A 12 -20.25 -17.83 73.05
N SER A 13 -19.82 -16.67 73.53
CA SER A 13 -20.48 -15.40 73.30
C SER A 13 -20.25 -14.92 71.88
N THR A 14 -21.32 -14.82 71.10
CA THR A 14 -21.26 -14.28 69.73
C THR A 14 -21.18 -12.74 69.76
N LEU A 15 -19.98 -12.20 69.42
CA LEU A 15 -19.83 -10.82 68.99
C LEU A 15 -20.25 -10.73 67.50
N VAL A 16 -21.33 -10.04 67.22
CA VAL A 16 -21.74 -9.66 65.87
C VAL A 16 -20.90 -8.47 65.45
N SER A 17 -19.91 -8.71 64.70
CA SER A 17 -19.18 -7.64 63.99
C SER A 17 -19.92 -7.37 62.69
N SER A 18 -20.49 -6.19 62.50
CA SER A 18 -21.02 -5.68 61.23
C SER A 18 -19.86 -5.31 60.35
N THR A 19 -19.47 -6.21 59.42
CA THR A 19 -18.58 -5.88 58.31
C THR A 19 -19.39 -5.10 57.30
N GLY A 20 -19.13 -3.80 57.20
CA GLY A 20 -19.58 -2.97 56.08
C GLY A 20 -18.97 -3.53 54.78
N CYS A 21 -19.85 -3.85 53.85
CA CYS A 21 -19.45 -4.24 52.51
C CYS A 21 -19.03 -2.97 51.76
N ASP A 22 -17.73 -2.63 51.79
CA ASP A 22 -17.18 -1.65 50.88
C ASP A 22 -17.33 -2.25 49.47
N LYS A 23 -18.27 -1.70 48.70
CA LYS A 23 -18.29 -1.93 47.26
C LYS A 23 -17.02 -1.27 46.69
N GLU A 24 -15.98 -2.08 46.44
CA GLU A 24 -14.94 -1.67 45.52
C GLU A 24 -15.63 -1.25 44.22
N ALA A 25 -15.62 0.04 43.94
CA ALA A 25 -16.01 0.56 42.65
C ALA A 25 -15.06 -0.07 41.65
N LEU A 26 -15.57 -0.99 40.81
CA LEU A 26 -14.86 -1.47 39.65
C LEU A 26 -14.36 -0.25 38.86
N ALA A 27 -13.07 -0.04 38.86
CA ALA A 27 -12.44 1.00 38.01
C ALA A 27 -12.99 0.85 36.63
N ALA A 28 -13.55 1.91 36.07
CA ALA A 28 -13.95 1.93 34.69
C ALA A 28 -12.75 1.46 33.83
N PRO A 29 -12.97 0.59 32.83
CA PRO A 29 -11.86 0.14 31.98
C PRO A 29 -11.14 1.38 31.46
N GLU A 30 -9.82 1.44 31.64
CA GLU A 30 -8.99 2.48 31.08
C GLU A 30 -9.28 2.50 29.57
N THR A 31 -9.86 3.58 29.09
CA THR A 31 -10.01 3.83 27.66
C THR A 31 -8.60 3.93 27.09
N ILE A 32 -8.13 2.87 26.42
CA ILE A 32 -6.90 2.92 25.65
C ILE A 32 -7.06 4.11 24.70
N ALA A 33 -6.25 5.14 24.90
CA ALA A 33 -6.29 6.33 24.06
C ALA A 33 -6.11 5.89 22.60
N GLU A 34 -7.07 6.23 21.72
CA GLU A 34 -7.00 5.87 20.32
C GLU A 34 -5.72 6.49 19.73
N LYS A 35 -4.89 5.67 19.05
CA LYS A 35 -3.63 6.13 18.49
C LYS A 35 -3.89 7.30 17.53
N GLU A 36 -3.24 8.44 17.77
CA GLU A 36 -3.30 9.60 16.90
C GLU A 36 -2.41 9.37 15.66
N TYR A 37 -3.03 9.31 14.48
CA TYR A 37 -2.30 9.16 13.22
C TYR A 37 -2.02 10.49 12.52
N TYR A 38 -2.87 11.49 12.69
CA TYR A 38 -2.77 12.78 12.04
C TYR A 38 -1.70 13.66 12.68
N VAL A 39 -0.86 14.29 11.86
CA VAL A 39 0.17 15.23 12.30
C VAL A 39 -0.21 16.66 11.90
N SER A 40 -0.41 16.90 10.60
CA SER A 40 -0.74 18.22 10.06
C SER A 40 -1.31 18.13 8.65
N SER A 41 -1.96 19.21 8.20
CA SER A 41 -2.34 19.37 6.81
C SER A 41 -2.12 20.81 6.33
N GLU A 42 -1.71 20.97 5.08
CA GLU A 42 -1.46 22.23 4.41
C GLU A 42 -2.18 22.27 3.07
N LEU A 43 -2.92 23.36 2.80
CA LEU A 43 -3.50 23.61 1.47
C LEU A 43 -2.38 24.05 0.52
N ILE A 44 -2.05 23.24 -0.48
CA ILE A 44 -0.97 23.52 -1.42
C ILE A 44 -1.46 23.99 -2.79
N ALA A 45 -2.69 23.66 -3.17
CA ALA A 45 -3.29 24.14 -4.42
C ALA A 45 -4.82 24.19 -4.34
N SER A 46 -5.38 25.07 -5.17
CA SER A 46 -6.81 25.14 -5.45
C SER A 46 -6.98 25.20 -6.96
N VAL A 47 -7.55 24.16 -7.55
CA VAL A 47 -7.64 23.99 -9.00
C VAL A 47 -9.09 24.11 -9.43
N PRO A 48 -9.46 25.15 -10.19
CA PRO A 48 -10.84 25.34 -10.63
C PRO A 48 -11.23 24.28 -11.68
N LYS A 49 -12.54 23.97 -11.75
CA LYS A 49 -13.11 23.00 -12.69
C LYS A 49 -12.63 23.20 -14.14
N SER A 50 -12.63 24.45 -14.63
CA SER A 50 -12.21 24.76 -16.02
C SER A 50 -10.75 24.37 -16.29
N MET A 51 -9.86 24.59 -15.30
CA MET A 51 -8.46 24.20 -15.42
C MET A 51 -8.29 22.68 -15.43
N LEU A 52 -9.02 21.94 -14.58
CA LEU A 52 -9.01 20.47 -14.59
C LEU A 52 -9.52 19.91 -15.92
N GLN A 53 -10.55 20.50 -16.52
CA GLN A 53 -11.03 20.12 -17.84
C GLN A 53 -9.98 20.34 -18.93
N SER A 54 -9.22 21.44 -18.85
CA SER A 54 -8.14 21.72 -19.80
C SER A 54 -6.97 20.74 -19.62
N LEU A 55 -6.54 20.50 -18.37
CA LEU A 55 -5.48 19.54 -18.06
C LEU A 55 -5.87 18.12 -18.48
N ALA A 56 -7.11 17.70 -18.23
CA ALA A 56 -7.58 16.39 -18.68
C ALA A 56 -7.46 16.20 -20.20
N LYS A 57 -7.66 17.27 -21.00
CA LYS A 57 -7.49 17.22 -22.45
C LYS A 57 -6.04 17.05 -22.86
N THR A 58 -5.13 17.78 -22.22
CA THR A 58 -3.70 17.83 -22.61
C THR A 58 -2.92 16.62 -22.12
N GLU A 59 -3.30 16.05 -20.96
CA GLU A 59 -2.60 14.92 -20.33
C GLU A 59 -3.14 13.54 -20.73
N GLY A 60 -3.91 13.46 -21.82
CA GLY A 60 -4.39 12.17 -22.34
C GLY A 60 -5.67 11.64 -21.66
N PHE A 61 -6.29 12.40 -20.77
CA PHE A 61 -7.53 12.05 -20.08
C PHE A 61 -8.77 12.70 -20.71
N GLY A 62 -8.74 12.99 -22.00
CA GLY A 62 -9.81 13.70 -22.72
C GLY A 62 -11.20 13.07 -22.58
N ALA A 63 -11.28 11.75 -22.45
CA ALA A 63 -12.54 11.03 -22.19
C ALA A 63 -13.21 11.42 -20.86
N TYR A 64 -12.47 11.95 -19.89
CA TYR A 64 -12.99 12.34 -18.56
C TYR A 64 -13.44 13.81 -18.48
N VAL A 65 -13.23 14.62 -19.50
CA VAL A 65 -13.56 16.05 -19.46
C VAL A 65 -15.02 16.31 -19.03
N ASN A 66 -15.94 15.47 -19.51
CA ASN A 66 -17.37 15.56 -19.18
C ASN A 66 -17.70 15.04 -17.78
N GLU A 67 -16.82 14.23 -17.19
CA GLU A 67 -16.96 13.72 -15.82
C GLU A 67 -16.43 14.70 -14.76
N VAL A 68 -15.70 15.75 -15.16
CA VAL A 68 -15.23 16.81 -14.27
C VAL A 68 -16.41 17.68 -13.85
N LYS A 69 -16.89 17.49 -12.61
CA LYS A 69 -18.04 18.20 -12.03
C LYS A 69 -17.61 19.32 -11.09
N TYR A 70 -16.51 19.14 -10.38
CA TYR A 70 -16.02 19.99 -9.30
C TYR A 70 -14.63 20.54 -9.62
N GLY A 71 -14.30 21.74 -9.09
CA GLY A 71 -12.94 22.13 -8.80
C GLY A 71 -12.44 21.35 -7.59
N VAL A 72 -11.15 21.36 -7.33
CA VAL A 72 -10.57 20.62 -6.21
C VAL A 72 -9.67 21.49 -5.35
N SER A 73 -9.64 21.19 -4.05
CA SER A 73 -8.66 21.68 -3.08
C SER A 73 -7.67 20.56 -2.79
N VAL A 74 -6.37 20.84 -2.90
CA VAL A 74 -5.29 19.89 -2.78
C VAL A 74 -4.51 20.18 -1.50
N TYR A 75 -4.43 19.19 -0.63
CA TYR A 75 -3.73 19.31 0.66
C TYR A 75 -2.58 18.33 0.74
N LYS A 76 -1.46 18.76 1.26
CA LYS A 76 -0.42 17.90 1.77
C LYS A 76 -0.80 17.46 3.18
N LEU A 77 -0.88 16.16 3.42
CA LEU A 77 -1.15 15.56 4.73
C LEU A 77 0.13 14.93 5.26
N GLN A 78 0.44 15.17 6.54
CA GLN A 78 1.46 14.43 7.29
C GLN A 78 0.79 13.55 8.34
N TYR A 79 1.30 12.33 8.50
CA TYR A 79 0.73 11.35 9.41
C TYR A 79 1.81 10.44 10.02
N PHE A 80 1.47 9.76 11.11
CA PHE A 80 2.32 8.72 11.69
C PHE A 80 2.01 7.36 11.08
N THR A 81 3.06 6.61 10.75
CA THR A 81 3.01 5.21 10.34
C THR A 81 4.13 4.43 11.03
N THR A 82 4.30 3.16 10.70
CA THR A 82 5.30 2.30 11.33
C THR A 82 6.25 1.71 10.29
N TYR A 83 7.56 1.82 10.53
CA TYR A 83 8.61 1.16 9.77
C TYR A 83 9.55 0.41 10.72
N GLN A 84 9.79 -0.89 10.47
CA GLN A 84 10.62 -1.75 11.33
C GLN A 84 10.27 -1.63 12.83
N ASN A 85 8.97 -1.65 13.14
CA ASN A 85 8.40 -1.50 14.49
C ASN A 85 8.70 -0.14 15.18
N LYS A 86 9.16 0.87 14.45
CA LYS A 86 9.32 2.24 14.94
C LYS A 86 8.28 3.15 14.30
N GLU A 87 7.74 4.06 15.11
CA GLU A 87 6.88 5.11 14.59
C GLU A 87 7.69 6.13 13.80
N ILE A 88 7.23 6.47 12.61
CA ILE A 88 7.83 7.45 11.71
C ILE A 88 6.76 8.40 11.18
N LYS A 89 7.19 9.56 10.69
CA LYS A 89 6.33 10.46 9.92
C LYS A 89 6.32 10.03 8.46
N ALA A 90 5.14 10.03 7.87
CA ALA A 90 4.91 9.87 6.43
C ALA A 90 4.06 11.03 5.91
N SER A 91 3.92 11.15 4.60
CA SER A 91 3.11 12.16 3.96
C SER A 91 2.34 11.61 2.76
N GLY A 92 1.42 12.41 2.27
CA GLY A 92 0.65 12.13 1.08
C GLY A 92 -0.22 13.30 0.68
N LEU A 93 -0.94 13.11 -0.41
CA LEU A 93 -1.83 14.07 -1.00
C LEU A 93 -3.28 13.76 -0.63
N VAL A 94 -4.04 14.77 -0.23
CA VAL A 94 -5.50 14.70 -0.07
C VAL A 94 -6.11 15.68 -1.06
N VAL A 95 -7.00 15.18 -1.92
CA VAL A 95 -7.73 16.03 -2.86
C VAL A 95 -9.22 15.97 -2.57
N VAL A 96 -9.80 17.14 -2.32
CA VAL A 96 -11.19 17.30 -1.89
C VAL A 96 -11.97 18.08 -2.95
N PRO A 97 -13.14 17.58 -3.39
CA PRO A 97 -14.03 18.34 -4.26
C PRO A 97 -14.47 19.64 -3.60
N GLN A 98 -14.45 20.74 -4.35
CA GLN A 98 -14.92 22.05 -3.85
C GLN A 98 -16.44 22.12 -3.87
N ASN A 99 -17.00 22.82 -2.86
CA ASN A 99 -18.43 23.15 -2.77
C ASN A 99 -19.38 21.92 -2.78
N MET A 100 -18.91 20.75 -2.36
CA MET A 100 -19.79 19.60 -2.14
C MET A 100 -20.63 19.81 -0.86
N THR A 101 -21.93 19.53 -0.98
CA THR A 101 -22.90 19.61 0.11
C THR A 101 -23.36 18.25 0.61
N THR A 102 -22.99 17.19 -0.08
CA THR A 102 -23.32 15.79 0.26
C THR A 102 -22.05 15.03 0.65
N PRO A 103 -22.15 14.02 1.55
CA PRO A 103 -21.00 13.19 1.89
C PRO A 103 -20.45 12.43 0.68
N ALA A 104 -19.13 12.51 0.50
CA ALA A 104 -18.41 11.92 -0.62
C ALA A 104 -17.81 10.56 -0.26
N PRO A 105 -17.78 9.58 -1.18
CA PRO A 105 -16.99 8.37 -1.03
C PRO A 105 -15.49 8.69 -1.07
N VAL A 106 -14.70 7.84 -0.42
CA VAL A 106 -13.24 7.97 -0.34
C VAL A 106 -12.59 7.00 -1.33
N VAL A 107 -11.65 7.50 -2.11
CA VAL A 107 -10.73 6.70 -2.95
C VAL A 107 -9.33 6.86 -2.39
N SER A 108 -8.73 5.78 -1.91
CA SER A 108 -7.29 5.72 -1.72
C SER A 108 -6.66 5.25 -3.02
N ALA A 109 -5.85 6.11 -3.62
CA ALA A 109 -5.20 5.89 -4.90
C ALA A 109 -3.71 5.62 -4.69
N GLN A 110 -3.20 4.51 -5.22
CA GLN A 110 -1.83 4.06 -5.08
C GLN A 110 -1.08 4.27 -6.39
N HIS A 111 -0.08 5.17 -6.34
CA HIS A 111 0.76 5.48 -7.51
C HIS A 111 1.70 4.31 -7.88
N GLY A 112 2.14 4.29 -9.14
CA GLY A 112 3.18 3.36 -9.60
C GLY A 112 4.57 3.74 -9.12
N THR A 113 5.58 2.94 -9.49
CA THR A 113 6.95 3.12 -9.02
C THR A 113 7.52 4.49 -9.38
N ILE A 114 8.03 5.17 -8.38
CA ILE A 114 8.84 6.37 -8.48
C ILE A 114 10.22 6.11 -7.87
N PHE A 115 11.22 6.85 -8.33
CA PHE A 115 12.60 6.77 -7.82
C PHE A 115 13.06 8.13 -7.29
N SER A 116 12.49 9.21 -7.81
CA SER A 116 12.86 10.56 -7.43
C SER A 116 11.94 11.10 -6.36
N GLN A 117 12.52 11.73 -5.33
CA GLN A 117 11.77 12.45 -4.29
C GLN A 117 10.85 13.53 -4.86
N ARG A 118 11.24 14.11 -6.01
CA ARG A 118 10.45 15.13 -6.71
C ARG A 118 9.09 14.59 -7.13
N ASP A 119 8.99 13.28 -7.45
CA ASP A 119 7.79 12.67 -8.02
C ASP A 119 6.80 12.21 -6.94
N ALA A 120 7.12 12.43 -5.64
CA ALA A 120 6.22 12.12 -4.54
C ALA A 120 4.89 12.89 -4.69
N PRO A 121 3.72 12.24 -4.54
CA PRO A 121 2.41 12.87 -4.70
C PRO A 121 2.24 14.18 -3.92
N SER A 122 2.74 14.24 -2.68
CA SER A 122 2.63 15.43 -1.83
C SER A 122 3.37 16.67 -2.37
N ASN A 123 4.21 16.53 -3.40
CA ASN A 123 4.83 17.66 -4.08
C ASN A 123 3.92 18.26 -5.16
N PHE A 124 2.94 17.52 -5.64
CA PHE A 124 1.93 17.93 -6.62
C PHE A 124 2.54 18.61 -7.86
N THR A 125 3.55 18.00 -8.45
CA THR A 125 4.29 18.57 -9.60
C THR A 125 3.57 18.38 -10.94
N SER A 126 2.67 17.37 -11.02
CA SER A 126 1.86 17.04 -12.21
C SER A 126 0.62 16.27 -11.81
N LEU A 127 -0.39 16.22 -12.70
CA LEU A 127 -1.54 15.33 -12.52
C LEU A 127 -1.14 13.89 -12.82
N THR A 128 -1.60 12.97 -11.96
CA THR A 128 -1.41 11.53 -12.14
C THR A 128 -2.59 10.87 -12.88
N GLY A 129 -3.71 11.58 -13.00
CA GLY A 129 -5.00 11.09 -13.47
C GLY A 129 -5.92 10.63 -12.33
N PHE A 130 -5.40 10.27 -11.18
CA PHE A 130 -6.22 9.90 -10.02
C PHE A 130 -6.98 11.09 -9.42
N GLU A 131 -6.48 12.32 -9.58
CA GLU A 131 -7.15 13.56 -9.14
C GLU A 131 -8.52 13.76 -9.84
N LEU A 132 -8.72 13.09 -10.99
CA LEU A 132 -10.00 13.10 -11.69
C LEU A 132 -11.12 12.41 -10.89
N PHE A 133 -10.79 11.50 -9.96
CA PHE A 133 -11.78 10.99 -9.03
C PHE A 133 -12.33 12.11 -8.14
N ALA A 134 -11.45 12.98 -7.62
CA ALA A 134 -11.91 14.13 -6.82
C ALA A 134 -12.73 15.11 -7.66
N ALA A 135 -12.32 15.38 -8.90
CA ALA A 135 -13.09 16.20 -9.82
C ALA A 135 -14.48 15.60 -10.15
N ASN A 136 -14.68 14.31 -9.98
CA ASN A 136 -15.96 13.60 -10.17
C ASN A 136 -16.77 13.44 -8.86
N GLY A 137 -16.27 13.91 -7.72
CA GLY A 137 -17.01 13.95 -6.46
C GLY A 137 -16.57 12.91 -5.42
N TYR A 138 -15.37 12.32 -5.53
CA TYR A 138 -14.75 11.49 -4.50
C TYR A 138 -13.75 12.32 -3.68
N ILE A 139 -13.52 11.95 -2.43
CA ILE A 139 -12.34 12.40 -1.70
C ILE A 139 -11.20 11.48 -2.10
N MET A 140 -10.08 12.00 -2.60
CA MET A 140 -8.95 11.20 -3.01
C MET A 140 -7.81 11.32 -2.00
N LEU A 141 -7.25 10.20 -1.59
CA LEU A 141 -6.04 10.06 -0.76
C LEU A 141 -4.96 9.40 -1.60
N MET A 142 -3.75 9.94 -1.62
CA MET A 142 -2.60 9.35 -2.31
C MET A 142 -1.37 9.42 -1.39
N PRO A 143 -1.01 8.33 -0.70
CA PRO A 143 0.20 8.29 0.13
C PRO A 143 1.45 8.40 -0.74
N ASP A 144 2.49 9.08 -0.21
CA ASP A 144 3.80 9.15 -0.87
C ASP A 144 4.56 7.81 -0.82
N TYR A 145 4.13 6.90 0.06
CA TYR A 145 4.80 5.72 0.58
C TYR A 145 6.01 6.06 1.49
N ILE A 146 6.43 5.07 2.28
CA ILE A 146 7.65 5.17 3.10
C ILE A 146 8.86 5.26 2.17
N GLY A 147 9.78 6.17 2.50
CA GLY A 147 10.95 6.47 1.67
C GLY A 147 10.77 7.70 0.79
N PHE A 148 9.57 8.30 0.79
CA PHE A 148 9.28 9.53 0.06
C PHE A 148 8.66 10.59 0.96
N GLY A 149 8.72 11.85 0.51
CA GLY A 149 8.13 12.98 1.21
C GLY A 149 8.67 13.13 2.65
N ALA A 150 7.80 13.02 3.66
CA ALA A 150 8.19 13.19 5.06
C ALA A 150 9.09 12.05 5.60
N SER A 151 9.19 10.92 4.91
CA SER A 151 10.05 9.78 5.27
C SER A 151 11.24 9.57 4.32
N LYS A 152 11.65 10.59 3.58
CA LYS A 152 12.68 10.54 2.52
C LYS A 152 14.05 9.99 2.94
N ASP A 153 14.36 9.99 4.23
CA ASP A 153 15.64 9.50 4.76
C ASP A 153 15.64 7.96 4.95
N ILE A 154 14.52 7.30 4.66
CA ILE A 154 14.37 5.84 4.67
C ILE A 154 14.45 5.34 3.24
N PHE A 155 15.20 4.26 2.98
CA PHE A 155 15.14 3.61 1.68
C PHE A 155 13.75 3.00 1.49
N HIS A 156 13.11 3.29 0.34
CA HIS A 156 11.74 2.84 0.07
C HIS A 156 11.62 1.31 0.14
N PRO A 157 10.70 0.76 0.99
CA PRO A 157 10.48 -0.68 1.13
C PRO A 157 9.68 -1.24 -0.06
N TYR A 158 10.29 -1.19 -1.23
CA TYR A 158 9.70 -1.55 -2.51
C TYR A 158 9.24 -3.02 -2.52
N TYR A 159 7.99 -3.27 -2.84
CA TYR A 159 7.35 -4.59 -2.80
C TYR A 159 7.43 -5.29 -1.42
N ASP A 160 7.47 -4.54 -0.34
CA ASP A 160 7.24 -5.06 1.02
C ASP A 160 5.77 -4.88 1.40
N GLN A 161 5.06 -5.98 1.57
CA GLN A 161 3.61 -5.99 1.75
C GLN A 161 3.16 -5.25 3.01
N LYS A 162 3.87 -5.47 4.13
CA LYS A 162 3.53 -4.87 5.43
C LYS A 162 3.67 -3.35 5.40
N HIS A 163 4.82 -2.84 4.95
CA HIS A 163 5.10 -1.41 4.97
C HIS A 163 4.28 -0.66 3.90
N SER A 164 4.04 -1.29 2.74
CA SER A 164 3.13 -0.77 1.72
C SER A 164 1.70 -0.62 2.25
N ALA A 165 1.19 -1.66 2.93
CA ALA A 165 -0.15 -1.64 3.52
C ALA A 165 -0.28 -0.56 4.60
N LEU A 166 0.68 -0.48 5.53
CA LEU A 166 0.64 0.47 6.65
C LEU A 166 0.68 1.92 6.17
N ALA A 167 1.47 2.24 5.14
CA ALA A 167 1.50 3.59 4.56
C ALA A 167 0.11 4.04 4.09
N VAL A 168 -0.69 3.14 3.50
CA VAL A 168 -2.05 3.41 3.03
C VAL A 168 -3.04 3.46 4.19
N VAL A 169 -3.06 2.43 5.02
CA VAL A 169 -4.04 2.27 6.10
C VAL A 169 -3.92 3.40 7.13
N ASP A 170 -2.70 3.77 7.51
CA ASP A 170 -2.46 4.82 8.50
C ASP A 170 -2.81 6.21 7.93
N MET A 171 -2.60 6.45 6.62
CA MET A 171 -3.08 7.67 5.96
C MET A 171 -4.61 7.77 5.97
N ILE A 172 -5.33 6.66 5.68
CA ILE A 172 -6.79 6.63 5.73
C ILE A 172 -7.29 6.96 7.15
N LYS A 173 -6.64 6.45 8.18
CA LYS A 173 -6.98 6.78 9.58
C LYS A 173 -6.71 8.25 9.90
N ALA A 174 -5.55 8.77 9.48
CA ALA A 174 -5.21 10.18 9.67
C ALA A 174 -6.21 11.11 8.97
N ALA A 175 -6.68 10.72 7.78
CA ALA A 175 -7.66 11.49 7.03
C ALA A 175 -8.99 11.67 7.76
N ARG A 176 -9.40 10.74 8.65
CA ARG A 176 -10.62 10.91 9.47
C ARG A 176 -10.56 12.15 10.37
N LYS A 177 -9.39 12.47 10.95
CA LYS A 177 -9.20 13.70 11.72
C LYS A 177 -9.14 14.93 10.81
N PHE A 178 -8.43 14.83 9.68
CA PHE A 178 -8.41 15.87 8.66
C PHE A 178 -9.84 16.26 8.21
N TYR A 179 -10.72 15.28 7.97
CA TYR A 179 -12.11 15.56 7.58
C TYR A 179 -12.85 16.40 8.63
N LYS A 180 -12.67 16.07 9.92
CA LYS A 180 -13.27 16.84 11.02
C LYS A 180 -12.72 18.28 11.07
N GLU A 181 -11.39 18.44 10.97
CA GLU A 181 -10.74 19.77 11.04
C GLU A 181 -11.08 20.67 9.85
N LYS A 182 -11.25 20.10 8.67
CA LYS A 182 -11.54 20.85 7.45
C LYS A 182 -13.03 20.87 7.06
N ASN A 183 -13.91 20.31 7.90
CA ASN A 183 -15.34 20.17 7.63
C ASN A 183 -15.61 19.45 6.30
N VAL A 184 -14.82 18.43 5.97
CA VAL A 184 -14.99 17.58 4.79
C VAL A 184 -16.01 16.50 5.09
N LEU A 185 -17.06 16.42 4.28
CA LEU A 185 -18.11 15.43 4.42
C LEU A 185 -17.72 14.14 3.68
N ALA A 186 -17.24 13.13 4.41
CA ALA A 186 -16.97 11.81 3.88
C ALA A 186 -18.08 10.84 4.28
N ASN A 187 -18.43 9.88 3.40
CA ASN A 187 -19.28 8.72 3.73
C ASN A 187 -18.43 7.49 4.05
N ASP A 188 -19.07 6.34 4.30
CA ASP A 188 -18.41 5.10 4.71
C ASP A 188 -17.88 4.25 3.53
N GLN A 189 -18.05 4.70 2.29
CA GLN A 189 -17.53 3.98 1.13
C GLN A 189 -16.05 4.25 0.96
N LEU A 190 -15.24 3.17 0.98
CA LEU A 190 -13.81 3.20 0.78
C LEU A 190 -13.42 2.34 -0.43
N PHE A 191 -12.88 2.97 -1.43
CA PHE A 191 -12.32 2.33 -2.62
C PHE A 191 -10.80 2.36 -2.57
N LEU A 192 -10.15 1.26 -2.95
CA LEU A 192 -8.71 1.18 -3.12
C LEU A 192 -8.40 0.99 -4.60
N VAL A 193 -7.56 1.85 -5.17
CA VAL A 193 -7.26 1.84 -6.61
C VAL A 193 -5.77 2.06 -6.82
N GLY A 194 -5.11 1.26 -7.65
CA GLY A 194 -3.71 1.49 -7.96
C GLY A 194 -3.23 0.76 -9.20
N TYR A 195 -2.08 1.18 -9.73
CA TYR A 195 -1.51 0.63 -10.95
C TYR A 195 -0.01 0.35 -10.80
N SER A 196 0.49 -0.72 -11.43
CA SER A 196 1.89 -1.16 -11.32
C SER A 196 2.25 -1.49 -9.87
N GLU A 197 3.30 -0.92 -9.28
CA GLU A 197 3.54 -0.99 -7.84
C GLU A 197 2.28 -0.61 -7.05
N GLY A 198 1.55 0.43 -7.48
CA GLY A 198 0.30 0.82 -6.83
C GLY A 198 -0.77 -0.27 -6.87
N GLY A 199 -0.80 -1.11 -7.89
CA GLY A 199 -1.65 -2.31 -7.92
C GLY A 199 -1.28 -3.30 -6.81
N TYR A 200 0.01 -3.55 -6.62
CA TYR A 200 0.52 -4.36 -5.51
C TYR A 200 0.16 -3.75 -4.15
N VAL A 201 0.42 -2.46 -3.96
CA VAL A 201 0.11 -1.73 -2.72
C VAL A 201 -1.39 -1.74 -2.43
N THR A 202 -2.24 -1.67 -3.47
CA THR A 202 -3.70 -1.79 -3.35
C THR A 202 -4.11 -3.13 -2.73
N LEU A 203 -3.59 -4.25 -3.25
CA LEU A 203 -3.87 -5.56 -2.65
C LEU A 203 -3.27 -5.72 -1.26
N ALA A 204 -2.09 -5.14 -0.99
CA ALA A 204 -1.48 -5.15 0.34
C ALA A 204 -2.36 -4.42 1.37
N ALA A 205 -2.86 -3.24 1.03
CA ALA A 205 -3.77 -2.46 1.88
C ALA A 205 -5.11 -3.17 2.08
N GLN A 206 -5.67 -3.77 1.02
CA GLN A 206 -6.90 -4.56 1.13
C GLN A 206 -6.72 -5.75 2.06
N LYS A 207 -5.64 -6.53 1.88
CA LYS A 207 -5.32 -7.68 2.75
C LYS A 207 -5.22 -7.25 4.20
N GLU A 208 -4.47 -6.19 4.49
CA GLU A 208 -4.30 -5.67 5.86
C GLU A 208 -5.65 -5.26 6.48
N ILE A 209 -6.49 -4.53 5.75
CA ILE A 209 -7.82 -4.13 6.25
C ILE A 209 -8.72 -5.35 6.49
N GLU A 210 -8.71 -6.32 5.58
CA GLU A 210 -9.60 -7.50 5.66
C GLU A 210 -9.15 -8.55 6.68
N THR A 211 -7.87 -8.59 7.04
CA THR A 211 -7.31 -9.55 7.98
C THR A 211 -7.14 -8.97 9.39
N ASN A 212 -7.09 -7.64 9.52
CA ASN A 212 -6.92 -6.96 10.79
C ASN A 212 -8.12 -6.05 11.13
N PRO A 213 -9.14 -6.58 11.82
CA PRO A 213 -10.35 -5.81 12.17
C PRO A 213 -10.09 -4.64 13.12
N LEU A 214 -8.94 -4.59 13.80
CA LEU A 214 -8.56 -3.49 14.70
C LEU A 214 -8.41 -2.15 13.98
N HIS A 215 -8.26 -2.17 12.65
CA HIS A 215 -8.24 -0.93 11.87
C HIS A 215 -9.60 -0.20 11.87
N GLY A 216 -10.71 -0.90 12.11
CA GLY A 216 -12.04 -0.31 12.03
C GLY A 216 -12.36 0.25 10.63
N LEU A 217 -11.80 -0.37 9.59
CA LEU A 217 -11.98 -0.01 8.19
C LEU A 217 -12.70 -1.14 7.46
N LYS A 218 -13.46 -0.79 6.43
CA LYS A 218 -14.09 -1.73 5.53
C LYS A 218 -13.88 -1.28 4.10
N VAL A 219 -13.35 -2.15 3.27
CA VAL A 219 -13.19 -1.89 1.83
C VAL A 219 -14.53 -2.09 1.13
N THR A 220 -14.97 -1.10 0.36
CA THR A 220 -16.16 -1.22 -0.50
C THR A 220 -15.82 -2.03 -1.75
N ALA A 221 -14.76 -1.65 -2.44
CA ALA A 221 -14.22 -2.39 -3.57
C ALA A 221 -12.76 -2.00 -3.84
N SER A 222 -12.00 -2.88 -4.51
CA SER A 222 -10.61 -2.65 -4.88
C SER A 222 -10.37 -2.89 -6.36
N ALA A 223 -9.53 -2.05 -6.96
CA ALA A 223 -9.08 -2.20 -8.34
C ALA A 223 -7.55 -2.12 -8.41
N ALA A 224 -6.93 -3.24 -8.69
CA ALA A 224 -5.48 -3.39 -8.75
C ALA A 224 -5.04 -3.68 -10.18
N GLY A 225 -4.28 -2.76 -10.78
CA GLY A 225 -3.82 -2.87 -12.16
C GLY A 225 -2.34 -3.26 -12.27
N ALA A 226 -2.02 -4.23 -13.11
CA ALA A 226 -0.68 -4.58 -13.57
C ALA A 226 0.41 -4.66 -12.48
N GLY A 227 0.06 -5.15 -11.29
CA GLY A 227 1.01 -5.30 -10.18
C GLY A 227 1.76 -6.63 -10.22
N GLY A 228 2.95 -6.64 -9.62
CA GLY A 228 3.72 -7.87 -9.38
C GLY A 228 3.21 -8.61 -8.14
N TYR A 229 2.09 -9.30 -8.27
CA TYR A 229 1.41 -9.92 -7.12
C TYR A 229 2.05 -11.23 -6.66
N ASP A 230 2.73 -11.92 -7.56
CA ASP A 230 3.51 -13.13 -7.28
C ASP A 230 4.97 -12.90 -7.63
N LEU A 231 5.76 -12.52 -6.60
CA LEU A 231 7.18 -12.18 -6.77
C LEU A 231 8.03 -13.44 -7.03
N THR A 232 7.56 -14.62 -6.62
CA THR A 232 8.25 -15.88 -6.93
C THR A 232 8.14 -16.22 -8.41
N ALA A 233 6.98 -15.98 -9.02
CA ALA A 233 6.78 -16.12 -10.47
C ALA A 233 7.59 -15.06 -11.24
N MET A 234 7.73 -13.82 -10.71
CA MET A 234 8.61 -12.80 -11.30
C MET A 234 10.07 -13.25 -11.29
N LEU A 235 10.56 -13.77 -10.16
CA LEU A 235 11.93 -14.29 -10.06
C LEU A 235 12.19 -15.40 -11.10
N ALA A 236 11.26 -16.35 -11.26
CA ALA A 236 11.37 -17.42 -12.26
C ALA A 236 11.48 -16.86 -13.69
N GLY A 237 10.75 -15.78 -14.00
CA GLY A 237 10.88 -15.08 -15.27
C GLY A 237 12.26 -14.46 -15.48
N ILE A 238 12.82 -13.79 -14.47
CA ILE A 238 14.15 -13.16 -14.54
C ILE A 238 15.26 -14.19 -14.69
N THR A 239 15.15 -15.33 -14.03
CA THR A 239 16.16 -16.40 -14.07
C THR A 239 16.08 -17.28 -15.34
N SER A 240 15.07 -17.06 -16.21
CA SER A 240 14.91 -17.81 -17.47
C SER A 240 15.96 -17.44 -18.55
N GLY A 241 16.77 -16.40 -18.33
CA GLY A 241 17.77 -15.89 -19.29
C GLY A 241 17.20 -14.90 -20.31
N ALA A 242 15.95 -14.47 -20.15
CA ALA A 242 15.38 -13.41 -20.98
C ALA A 242 15.88 -12.03 -20.55
N THR A 243 16.09 -11.15 -21.50
CA THR A 243 16.40 -9.74 -21.22
C THR A 243 15.23 -9.05 -20.51
N TYR A 244 15.53 -8.12 -19.61
CA TYR A 244 14.53 -7.35 -18.87
C TYR A 244 14.74 -5.84 -19.10
N THR A 245 13.79 -5.20 -19.77
CA THR A 245 13.91 -3.83 -20.29
C THR A 245 14.11 -2.76 -19.22
N TYR A 246 13.72 -3.05 -17.97
CA TYR A 246 13.73 -2.09 -16.87
C TYR A 246 14.54 -2.58 -15.65
N PRO A 247 15.88 -2.76 -15.81
CA PRO A 247 16.74 -3.33 -14.75
C PRO A 247 16.73 -2.54 -13.45
N ALA A 248 16.34 -1.26 -13.47
CA ALA A 248 16.18 -0.45 -12.26
C ALA A 248 15.21 -1.09 -11.26
N TYR A 249 14.13 -1.75 -11.71
CA TYR A 249 13.18 -2.41 -10.80
C TYR A 249 13.79 -3.61 -10.10
N LEU A 250 14.63 -4.39 -10.80
CA LEU A 250 15.34 -5.54 -10.21
C LEU A 250 16.32 -5.08 -9.12
N ALA A 251 17.11 -4.04 -9.44
CA ALA A 251 18.04 -3.46 -8.50
C ALA A 251 17.32 -2.85 -7.28
N TYR A 252 16.14 -2.24 -7.51
CA TYR A 252 15.37 -1.60 -6.44
C TYR A 252 14.81 -2.62 -5.45
N VAL A 253 14.23 -3.73 -5.94
CA VAL A 253 13.74 -4.82 -5.07
C VAL A 253 14.84 -5.37 -4.18
N LEU A 254 16.02 -5.73 -4.75
CA LEU A 254 17.11 -6.31 -3.96
C LEU A 254 17.64 -5.35 -2.89
N GLN A 255 17.82 -4.07 -3.24
CA GLN A 255 18.24 -3.07 -2.26
C GLN A 255 17.16 -2.84 -1.20
N ALA A 256 15.88 -2.73 -1.59
CA ALA A 256 14.77 -2.58 -0.65
C ALA A 256 14.73 -3.72 0.37
N TYR A 257 14.86 -4.96 -0.09
CA TYR A 257 14.88 -6.13 0.80
C TYR A 257 16.11 -6.16 1.70
N ASN A 258 17.28 -5.79 1.16
CA ASN A 258 18.51 -5.67 1.93
C ASN A 258 18.38 -4.67 3.09
N TYR A 259 17.77 -3.50 2.85
CA TYR A 259 17.52 -2.47 3.86
C TYR A 259 16.37 -2.84 4.81
N THR A 260 15.22 -3.23 4.27
CA THR A 260 14.01 -3.49 5.06
C THR A 260 14.17 -4.67 6.02
N ASN A 261 14.90 -5.70 5.60
CA ASN A 261 15.18 -6.89 6.41
C ASN A 261 16.51 -6.79 7.18
N SER A 262 17.23 -5.67 7.07
CA SER A 262 18.52 -5.47 7.74
C SER A 262 19.55 -6.57 7.45
N TRP A 263 19.61 -7.06 6.22
CA TRP A 263 20.56 -8.10 5.83
C TRP A 263 21.98 -7.57 5.74
N HIS A 264 22.14 -6.28 5.41
CA HIS A 264 23.45 -5.58 5.33
C HIS A 264 24.46 -6.26 4.40
N ARG A 265 23.98 -6.98 3.37
CA ARG A 265 24.85 -7.62 2.38
C ARG A 265 25.52 -6.56 1.51
N PRO A 266 26.83 -6.69 1.22
CA PRO A 266 27.51 -5.83 0.26
C PRO A 266 26.86 -5.89 -1.13
N LEU A 267 26.76 -4.75 -1.82
CA LEU A 267 26.14 -4.70 -3.15
C LEU A 267 26.87 -5.56 -4.20
N LEU A 268 28.18 -5.78 -4.04
CA LEU A 268 28.98 -6.68 -4.85
C LEU A 268 28.56 -8.15 -4.75
N GLU A 269 27.83 -8.54 -3.70
CA GLU A 269 27.26 -9.89 -3.61
C GLU A 269 26.03 -10.06 -4.51
N TYR A 270 25.34 -8.96 -4.82
CA TYR A 270 24.17 -8.96 -5.69
C TYR A 270 24.51 -8.60 -7.15
N PHE A 271 25.40 -7.61 -7.34
CA PHE A 271 25.63 -6.98 -8.65
C PHE A 271 27.09 -7.05 -9.06
N GLN A 272 27.35 -7.16 -10.37
CA GLN A 272 28.70 -7.04 -10.91
C GLN A 272 29.15 -5.57 -10.97
N GLU A 273 30.45 -5.36 -11.07
CA GLU A 273 30.98 -4.07 -11.51
C GLU A 273 30.75 -3.87 -13.03
N PRO A 274 30.46 -2.65 -13.48
CA PRO A 274 30.49 -1.41 -12.71
C PRO A 274 29.16 -1.06 -12.02
N TYR A 275 28.17 -1.94 -12.05
CA TYR A 275 26.82 -1.66 -11.56
C TYR A 275 26.79 -1.55 -10.05
N ALA A 276 27.46 -2.45 -9.32
CA ALA A 276 27.51 -2.43 -7.87
C ALA A 276 27.98 -1.07 -7.32
N SER A 277 29.06 -0.53 -7.85
CA SER A 277 29.61 0.78 -7.46
C SER A 277 28.68 1.96 -7.78
N ARG A 278 27.81 1.83 -8.79
CA ARG A 278 26.87 2.89 -9.22
C ARG A 278 25.60 2.94 -8.35
N MET A 279 25.17 1.81 -7.76
CA MET A 279 23.88 1.70 -7.07
C MET A 279 23.62 2.81 -6.04
N PRO A 280 24.56 3.16 -5.12
CA PRO A 280 24.30 4.18 -4.13
C PRO A 280 23.95 5.56 -4.71
N GLN A 281 24.57 5.92 -5.84
CA GLN A 281 24.31 7.19 -6.52
C GLN A 281 23.03 7.14 -7.36
N LEU A 282 22.72 6.00 -7.98
CA LEU A 282 21.54 5.84 -8.82
C LEU A 282 20.24 5.84 -8.03
N PHE A 283 20.27 5.31 -6.80
CA PHE A 283 19.09 5.20 -5.92
C PHE A 283 19.11 6.19 -4.75
N ASP A 284 19.70 7.36 -4.95
CA ASP A 284 19.79 8.46 -3.99
C ASP A 284 18.52 9.34 -3.88
N GLY A 285 17.49 9.02 -4.63
CA GLY A 285 16.23 9.78 -4.68
C GLY A 285 16.26 11.00 -5.60
N ASN A 286 17.32 11.20 -6.40
CA ASN A 286 17.44 12.34 -7.34
C ASN A 286 17.27 11.96 -8.82
N HIS A 287 17.26 10.66 -9.13
CA HIS A 287 17.24 10.15 -10.49
C HIS A 287 15.86 9.63 -10.90
N SER A 288 15.46 9.84 -12.15
CA SER A 288 14.27 9.19 -12.72
C SER A 288 14.60 7.74 -13.08
N GLY A 289 13.57 6.86 -13.11
CA GLY A 289 13.74 5.46 -13.51
C GLY A 289 14.40 5.30 -14.89
N SER A 290 14.08 6.18 -15.85
CA SER A 290 14.73 6.16 -17.17
C SER A 290 16.20 6.57 -17.12
N ALA A 291 16.59 7.47 -16.22
CA ALA A 291 18.00 7.82 -16.03
C ALA A 291 18.77 6.66 -15.39
N ILE A 292 18.19 5.97 -14.43
CA ILE A 292 18.76 4.77 -13.80
C ILE A 292 18.91 3.65 -14.84
N ASN A 293 17.87 3.33 -15.59
CA ASN A 293 17.89 2.26 -16.59
C ASN A 293 18.99 2.44 -17.64
N ARG A 294 19.29 3.68 -18.05
CA ARG A 294 20.40 3.96 -18.99
C ARG A 294 21.79 3.67 -18.44
N GLN A 295 21.93 3.52 -17.14
CA GLN A 295 23.21 3.22 -16.46
C GLN A 295 23.37 1.73 -16.11
N LEU A 296 22.34 0.93 -16.38
CA LEU A 296 22.30 -0.51 -16.11
C LEU A 296 22.15 -1.30 -17.42
N THR A 297 22.52 -2.57 -17.39
CA THR A 297 22.28 -3.50 -18.50
C THR A 297 20.89 -4.11 -18.41
N THR A 298 20.31 -4.45 -19.57
CA THR A 298 19.04 -5.20 -19.67
C THR A 298 19.22 -6.70 -19.57
N ASP A 299 20.47 -7.19 -19.55
CA ASP A 299 20.79 -8.59 -19.37
C ASP A 299 20.99 -8.89 -17.88
N PRO A 300 20.13 -9.73 -17.27
CA PRO A 300 20.28 -10.10 -15.85
C PRO A 300 21.61 -10.84 -15.58
N GLU A 301 22.16 -11.61 -16.51
CA GLU A 301 23.45 -12.30 -16.35
C GLU A 301 24.63 -11.33 -16.27
N GLU A 302 24.53 -10.19 -16.95
CA GLU A 302 25.52 -9.12 -16.88
C GLU A 302 25.28 -8.17 -15.68
N LEU A 303 24.03 -8.06 -15.18
CA LEU A 303 23.70 -7.18 -14.07
C LEU A 303 24.12 -7.79 -12.73
N PHE A 304 23.77 -9.05 -12.52
CA PHE A 304 23.99 -9.72 -11.25
C PHE A 304 25.38 -10.33 -11.13
N ALA A 305 25.87 -10.43 -9.91
CA ALA A 305 27.08 -11.20 -9.61
C ALA A 305 26.90 -12.65 -10.06
N PRO A 306 27.86 -13.28 -10.78
CA PRO A 306 27.67 -14.60 -11.37
C PRO A 306 27.27 -15.67 -10.36
N ALA A 307 27.88 -15.69 -9.17
CA ALA A 307 27.56 -16.62 -8.10
C ALA A 307 26.12 -16.41 -7.59
N PHE A 308 25.70 -15.15 -7.42
CA PHE A 308 24.33 -14.82 -7.00
C PHE A 308 23.30 -15.26 -8.04
N PHE A 309 23.54 -14.93 -9.32
CA PHE A 309 22.61 -15.29 -10.40
C PHE A 309 22.50 -16.80 -10.58
N ALA A 310 23.60 -17.55 -10.43
CA ALA A 310 23.57 -19.02 -10.41
C ALA A 310 22.74 -19.54 -9.23
N ALA A 311 22.96 -19.01 -8.03
CA ALA A 311 22.22 -19.38 -6.82
C ALA A 311 20.72 -19.08 -6.90
N LEU A 312 20.30 -18.03 -7.63
CA LEU A 312 18.88 -17.77 -7.86
C LEU A 312 18.19 -18.89 -8.65
N LYS A 313 18.90 -19.61 -9.52
CA LYS A 313 18.38 -20.73 -10.33
C LYS A 313 18.25 -22.02 -9.51
N GLU A 314 19.03 -22.18 -8.43
CA GLU A 314 19.06 -23.39 -7.62
C GLU A 314 17.99 -23.37 -6.53
N ALA A 315 17.24 -24.46 -6.35
CA ALA A 315 16.10 -24.52 -5.42
C ALA A 315 16.50 -24.28 -3.95
N ASN A 316 17.70 -24.70 -3.55
CA ASN A 316 18.16 -24.70 -2.16
C ASN A 316 19.15 -23.57 -1.84
N GLU A 317 19.37 -22.66 -2.76
CA GLU A 317 20.24 -21.50 -2.56
C GLU A 317 19.43 -20.19 -2.49
N GLU A 318 20.04 -19.12 -1.97
CA GLU A 318 19.39 -17.82 -1.72
C GLU A 318 18.02 -17.92 -1.02
N LEU A 319 17.91 -18.88 -0.09
CA LEU A 319 16.65 -19.20 0.60
C LEU A 319 16.06 -18.01 1.33
N THR A 320 16.91 -17.16 1.96
CA THR A 320 16.45 -15.95 2.67
C THR A 320 15.71 -15.00 1.73
N LEU A 321 16.26 -14.73 0.54
CA LEU A 321 15.60 -13.90 -0.46
C LEU A 321 14.33 -14.56 -1.00
N LYS A 322 14.39 -15.85 -1.35
CA LYS A 322 13.22 -16.57 -1.89
C LYS A 322 12.07 -16.65 -0.90
N GLN A 323 12.35 -16.87 0.38
CA GLN A 323 11.34 -16.83 1.45
C GLN A 323 10.75 -15.43 1.63
N ALA A 324 11.58 -14.39 1.56
CA ALA A 324 11.10 -13.02 1.63
C ALA A 324 10.21 -12.65 0.43
N LEU A 325 10.58 -13.04 -0.80
CA LEU A 325 9.73 -12.87 -1.98
C LEU A 325 8.41 -13.64 -1.85
N GLN A 326 8.44 -14.86 -1.34
CA GLN A 326 7.25 -15.66 -1.10
C GLN A 326 6.33 -15.01 -0.06
N ALA A 327 6.87 -14.54 1.07
CA ALA A 327 6.11 -13.87 2.12
C ALA A 327 5.44 -12.56 1.64
N ASN A 328 6.04 -11.91 0.64
CA ASN A 328 5.52 -10.70 0.01
C ASN A 328 4.69 -10.98 -1.26
N SER A 329 4.39 -12.24 -1.57
CA SER A 329 3.45 -12.66 -2.61
C SER A 329 2.07 -12.94 -2.01
N PHE A 330 0.99 -12.66 -2.76
CA PHE A 330 -0.39 -12.88 -2.27
C PHE A 330 -0.81 -14.36 -2.40
N GLN A 331 -0.19 -15.24 -1.60
CA GLN A 331 -0.41 -16.70 -1.67
C GLN A 331 -1.29 -17.23 -0.54
N ASP A 332 -1.36 -16.55 0.58
CA ASP A 332 -1.97 -16.95 1.85
C ASP A 332 -3.25 -16.19 2.20
N TRP A 333 -3.82 -15.48 1.24
CA TRP A 333 -4.99 -14.64 1.44
C TRP A 333 -5.92 -14.68 0.23
N VAL A 334 -7.21 -14.49 0.48
CA VAL A 334 -8.27 -14.43 -0.54
C VAL A 334 -9.07 -13.14 -0.34
N PRO A 335 -9.25 -12.31 -1.38
CA PRO A 335 -10.06 -11.10 -1.30
C PRO A 335 -11.51 -11.40 -0.89
N LYS A 336 -12.01 -10.65 0.10
CA LYS A 336 -13.38 -10.75 0.60
C LYS A 336 -14.30 -9.70 -0.03
N SER A 337 -13.77 -8.50 -0.28
CA SER A 337 -14.48 -7.41 -0.95
C SER A 337 -14.43 -7.57 -2.47
N PRO A 338 -15.38 -6.96 -3.23
CA PRO A 338 -15.30 -6.90 -4.67
C PRO A 338 -13.95 -6.40 -5.15
N THR A 339 -13.26 -7.20 -5.97
CA THR A 339 -11.88 -6.95 -6.40
C THR A 339 -11.74 -7.16 -7.89
N ARG A 340 -11.19 -6.19 -8.60
CA ARG A 340 -10.83 -6.29 -10.02
C ARG A 340 -9.33 -6.23 -10.21
N LEU A 341 -8.78 -7.23 -10.89
CA LEU A 341 -7.41 -7.23 -11.37
C LEU A 341 -7.41 -6.81 -12.85
N TYR A 342 -6.82 -5.66 -13.15
CA TYR A 342 -6.68 -5.17 -14.52
C TYR A 342 -5.28 -5.44 -15.03
N HIS A 343 -5.14 -5.90 -16.29
CA HIS A 343 -3.80 -6.12 -16.86
C HIS A 343 -3.80 -6.08 -18.39
N GLY A 344 -2.81 -5.42 -18.97
CA GLY A 344 -2.55 -5.44 -20.39
C GLY A 344 -2.01 -6.80 -20.85
N THR A 345 -2.61 -7.39 -21.90
CA THR A 345 -2.19 -8.73 -22.35
C THR A 345 -0.85 -8.76 -23.08
N SER A 346 -0.30 -7.60 -23.44
CA SER A 346 1.01 -7.42 -24.04
C SER A 346 1.98 -6.64 -23.12
N ASP A 347 1.77 -6.73 -21.80
CA ASP A 347 2.62 -6.10 -20.81
C ASP A 347 3.98 -6.81 -20.76
N ASN A 348 5.05 -6.04 -20.99
CA ASN A 348 6.44 -6.50 -21.04
C ASN A 348 7.27 -6.06 -19.82
N ILE A 349 6.64 -5.36 -18.85
CA ILE A 349 7.28 -4.96 -17.60
C ILE A 349 6.87 -5.92 -16.48
N VAL A 350 5.56 -6.04 -16.24
CA VAL A 350 4.98 -7.06 -15.40
C VAL A 350 4.19 -8.00 -16.31
N PRO A 351 4.62 -9.24 -16.50
CA PRO A 351 3.91 -10.15 -17.40
C PRO A 351 2.45 -10.36 -17.00
N TYR A 352 1.52 -10.36 -17.96
CA TYR A 352 0.10 -10.64 -17.75
C TYR A 352 -0.13 -11.94 -16.96
N SER A 353 0.72 -12.94 -17.17
CA SER A 353 0.69 -14.21 -16.44
C SER A 353 0.76 -14.04 -14.93
N ASN A 354 1.39 -12.98 -14.41
CA ASN A 354 1.47 -12.71 -12.97
C ASN A 354 0.08 -12.45 -12.37
N SER A 355 -0.73 -11.59 -13.01
CA SER A 355 -2.12 -11.38 -12.59
C SER A 355 -2.98 -12.63 -12.81
N LYS A 356 -2.74 -13.37 -13.90
CA LYS A 356 -3.50 -14.60 -14.19
C LYS A 356 -3.27 -15.68 -13.14
N ILE A 357 -2.03 -15.95 -12.78
CA ILE A 357 -1.65 -16.92 -11.74
C ILE A 357 -2.27 -16.51 -10.39
N THR A 358 -2.19 -15.23 -10.04
CA THR A 358 -2.75 -14.71 -8.79
C THR A 358 -4.28 -14.83 -8.77
N TYR A 359 -4.95 -14.45 -9.87
CA TYR A 359 -6.39 -14.61 -10.02
C TYR A 359 -6.82 -16.08 -9.90
N ASP A 360 -6.18 -16.99 -10.63
CA ASP A 360 -6.51 -18.42 -10.60
C ASP A 360 -6.36 -19.00 -9.18
N ARG A 361 -5.33 -18.57 -8.46
CA ARG A 361 -5.12 -18.92 -7.06
C ARG A 361 -6.25 -18.40 -6.17
N PHE A 362 -6.63 -17.13 -6.29
CA PHE A 362 -7.75 -16.57 -5.53
C PHE A 362 -9.05 -17.35 -5.78
N ILE A 363 -9.36 -17.66 -7.04
CA ILE A 363 -10.56 -18.44 -7.40
C ILE A 363 -10.48 -19.87 -6.83
N SER A 364 -9.34 -20.55 -6.96
CA SER A 364 -9.16 -21.91 -6.43
C SER A 364 -9.28 -21.98 -4.89
N GLN A 365 -8.95 -20.88 -4.20
CA GLN A 365 -9.09 -20.71 -2.76
C GLN A 365 -10.45 -20.16 -2.34
N GLY A 366 -11.39 -19.96 -3.27
CA GLY A 366 -12.79 -19.63 -3.00
C GLY A 366 -13.13 -18.13 -3.04
N ALA A 367 -12.36 -17.30 -3.73
CA ALA A 367 -12.73 -15.90 -3.98
C ALA A 367 -14.05 -15.82 -4.75
N LYS A 368 -15.04 -15.10 -4.18
CA LYS A 368 -16.40 -15.01 -4.76
C LYS A 368 -16.61 -13.77 -5.60
N TYR A 369 -15.88 -12.70 -5.33
CA TYR A 369 -16.12 -11.37 -5.88
C TYR A 369 -14.86 -10.80 -6.55
N THR A 370 -14.00 -11.69 -7.09
CA THR A 370 -12.78 -11.30 -7.78
C THR A 370 -12.94 -11.52 -9.28
N GLU A 371 -12.56 -10.52 -10.08
CA GLU A 371 -12.59 -10.55 -11.53
C GLU A 371 -11.20 -10.23 -12.09
N LEU A 372 -10.79 -10.92 -13.16
CA LEU A 372 -9.63 -10.54 -13.96
C LEU A 372 -10.12 -9.85 -15.24
N ILE A 373 -9.70 -8.60 -15.44
CA ILE A 373 -10.10 -7.77 -16.58
C ILE A 373 -8.91 -7.59 -17.52
N PRO A 374 -8.79 -8.42 -18.57
CA PRO A 374 -7.71 -8.28 -19.54
C PRO A 374 -7.94 -7.07 -20.44
N ILE A 375 -6.92 -6.23 -20.60
CA ILE A 375 -6.89 -5.14 -21.57
C ILE A 375 -6.17 -5.67 -22.80
N LYS A 376 -6.95 -6.10 -23.80
CA LYS A 376 -6.45 -6.80 -25.00
C LYS A 376 -5.44 -5.94 -25.78
N GLY A 377 -4.25 -6.47 -26.01
CA GLY A 377 -3.14 -5.78 -26.70
C GLY A 377 -2.54 -4.63 -25.88
N GLY A 378 -2.98 -4.41 -24.65
CA GLY A 378 -2.46 -3.37 -23.78
C GLY A 378 -1.04 -3.68 -23.31
N THR A 379 -0.15 -2.69 -23.39
CA THR A 379 1.16 -2.68 -22.75
C THR A 379 1.07 -2.14 -21.33
N HIS A 380 2.16 -2.16 -20.57
CA HIS A 380 2.18 -1.60 -19.21
C HIS A 380 1.69 -0.14 -19.15
N SER A 381 2.22 0.69 -20.02
CA SER A 381 1.92 2.14 -19.99
C SER A 381 0.54 2.48 -20.56
N ASN A 382 0.09 1.82 -21.65
CA ASN A 382 -1.16 2.20 -22.30
C ASN A 382 -2.41 1.54 -21.71
N SER A 383 -2.26 0.64 -20.72
CA SER A 383 -3.39 -0.02 -20.05
C SER A 383 -3.96 0.78 -18.87
N PHE A 384 -3.25 1.78 -18.38
CA PHE A 384 -3.69 2.60 -17.23
C PHE A 384 -4.98 3.38 -17.54
N VAL A 385 -5.02 4.12 -18.66
CA VAL A 385 -6.20 4.92 -19.03
C VAL A 385 -7.44 4.05 -19.27
N PRO A 386 -7.40 2.94 -20.03
CA PRO A 386 -8.52 2.01 -20.14
C PRO A 386 -8.99 1.44 -18.80
N MET A 387 -8.08 1.13 -17.87
CA MET A 387 -8.45 0.75 -16.52
C MET A 387 -9.28 1.84 -15.85
N LEU A 388 -8.78 3.08 -15.80
CA LEU A 388 -9.51 4.19 -15.19
C LEU A 388 -10.88 4.38 -15.83
N GLN A 389 -11.01 4.30 -17.15
CA GLN A 389 -12.28 4.40 -17.87
C GLN A 389 -13.30 3.34 -17.43
N SER A 390 -12.84 2.13 -17.14
CA SER A 390 -13.68 1.04 -16.63
C SER A 390 -14.07 1.23 -15.16
N LEU A 391 -13.24 1.93 -14.36
CA LEU A 391 -13.45 2.05 -12.91
C LEU A 391 -14.61 2.95 -12.54
N VAL A 392 -14.75 4.12 -13.17
CA VAL A 392 -15.76 5.11 -12.77
C VAL A 392 -17.17 4.55 -12.83
N PRO A 393 -17.62 3.87 -13.93
CA PRO A 393 -18.93 3.22 -13.96
C PRO A 393 -19.07 2.11 -12.92
N TRP A 394 -18.03 1.32 -12.71
CA TRP A 394 -18.05 0.23 -11.74
C TRP A 394 -18.18 0.72 -10.29
N MET A 395 -17.43 1.74 -9.91
CA MET A 395 -17.50 2.33 -8.56
C MET A 395 -18.86 2.97 -8.27
N LYS A 396 -19.53 3.51 -9.28
CA LYS A 396 -20.88 4.08 -9.15
C LYS A 396 -21.98 3.03 -8.90
N ALA A 397 -21.67 1.74 -9.08
CA ALA A 397 -22.64 0.66 -8.85
C ALA A 397 -22.73 0.25 -7.35
N PHE A 398 -21.89 0.78 -6.50
CA PHE A 398 -21.90 0.59 -5.05
C PHE A 398 -22.58 1.78 -4.36
#